data_530e2354212dffb444a28d9e514374c4
#
_entry.id   530e2354212dffb444a28d9e514374c4
#
_cell.length_a   1.000
_cell.length_b   1.000
_cell.length_c   1.000
_cell.angle_alpha   90.00
_cell.angle_beta   90.00
_cell.angle_gamma   90.00
#
_symmetry.space_group_name_H-M   'P 1'
#
loop_
_entity.id
_entity.type
_entity.pdbx_description
1 polymer ?
#
loop_
_entity_poly.entity_id
_entity_poly.type
_entity_poly.pdbx_seq_one_letter_code
_entity_poly.pdbx_strand_id
1 'polypeptide(L)'
;RPAQEAAPVRRERPVSEERPVRRERPAQDSEPVRRERPAQENKPVRRERPVQEDKPARRERPAPEEKPARRERPAQETKSARRERPARAENPAADEEIVSKNRKKKGGFRKGLLTYVLVVAVIFLAALIVLWVALARFQKNKDAEKAAEAEQNAIVLQEKQHAEAVRQAPQRAFEAWLASYTADDWTNLWYEKRPENIDGRDRVRAYMEERFGSGSVQAFRSLDYTDEAPAYVLKDGDETLARVTLSGSDVNWAVSDVELELEGTKSASVEVAVGSKVFCNGTELGSEYAGEPQNNFSYEPLKDKLINPVSWTTYTVDGLLIEPELTAEPPAGCSVTKTAEGDFMLCLDGADAEKYTTRAVSFVKAYLTYYMNGYNGTWGNLYAALAYLTPGTQAYTDLQDTYNGVVWNTAYGNIDVSNTTASGVVIWADNCYSVDVTYDANCTHNGQAIDYADATMRIYFLQTDAGFVISNYETL
;
A
#
# COMPACT_ATOMS: atom_id res chain seq x y z
N ARG A 1 18.23 27.89 -82.02
CA ARG A 1 17.73 29.29 -82.07
C ARG A 1 17.49 29.77 -80.65
N PRO A 2 18.06 30.89 -80.23
CA PRO A 2 18.02 31.40 -78.85
C PRO A 2 16.79 32.23 -78.63
N ALA A 3 16.19 32.17 -77.46
CA ALA A 3 15.10 33.06 -77.01
C ALA A 3 15.67 34.03 -75.95
N GLN A 4 15.36 35.23 -76.21
CA GLN A 4 15.69 36.52 -75.69
C GLN A 4 15.72 36.64 -74.12
N GLU A 5 16.75 37.32 -73.69
CA GLU A 5 16.91 38.00 -72.41
C GLU A 5 15.76 38.99 -72.15
N ALA A 6 15.22 38.93 -70.98
CA ALA A 6 14.35 39.96 -70.39
C ALA A 6 15.13 40.71 -69.28
N ALA A 7 15.19 42.04 -69.48
CA ALA A 7 15.90 42.96 -68.62
C ALA A 7 15.36 43.05 -67.18
N PRO A 8 16.18 43.41 -66.19
CA PRO A 8 15.80 43.51 -64.77
C PRO A 8 14.96 44.78 -64.48
N VAL A 9 13.83 44.59 -63.84
CA VAL A 9 12.96 45.69 -63.35
C VAL A 9 13.66 46.34 -62.12
N ARG A 10 13.87 47.63 -62.29
CA ARG A 10 14.41 48.57 -61.28
C ARG A 10 13.40 48.75 -60.17
N ARG A 11 13.69 48.21 -59.00
CA ARG A 11 12.93 48.48 -57.74
C ARG A 11 13.30 49.85 -57.20
N GLU A 12 12.30 50.72 -57.08
CA GLU A 12 12.38 52.02 -56.44
C GLU A 12 12.60 51.86 -54.94
N ARG A 13 13.49 52.71 -54.37
CA ARG A 13 13.71 52.81 -52.92
C ARG A 13 12.55 53.54 -52.26
N PRO A 14 12.05 53.07 -51.11
CA PRO A 14 11.21 53.91 -50.26
C PRO A 14 12.05 54.97 -49.55
N VAL A 15 11.52 56.18 -49.56
CA VAL A 15 12.06 57.41 -48.94
C VAL A 15 11.99 57.28 -47.44
N SER A 16 13.12 57.66 -46.81
CA SER A 16 13.24 57.86 -45.38
C SER A 16 12.52 59.09 -44.89
N GLU A 17 12.15 59.07 -43.65
CA GLU A 17 12.23 60.11 -42.64
C GLU A 17 11.11 60.03 -41.67
N GLU A 18 11.48 59.56 -40.47
CA GLU A 18 11.00 60.25 -39.25
C GLU A 18 12.02 60.06 -38.14
N ARG A 19 12.57 61.18 -37.68
CA ARG A 19 13.51 61.27 -36.54
C ARG A 19 12.78 60.95 -35.25
N PRO A 20 13.35 60.19 -34.32
CA PRO A 20 12.75 60.01 -32.99
C PRO A 20 12.91 61.28 -32.16
N VAL A 21 11.79 61.73 -31.62
CA VAL A 21 11.63 62.83 -30.66
C VAL A 21 12.37 62.48 -29.38
N ARG A 22 13.25 63.42 -29.01
CA ARG A 22 14.07 63.45 -27.78
C ARG A 22 13.12 63.50 -26.57
N ARG A 23 12.96 62.39 -25.84
CA ARG A 23 12.29 62.40 -24.54
C ARG A 23 13.17 63.11 -23.51
N GLU A 24 12.60 64.14 -22.88
CA GLU A 24 13.16 64.87 -21.77
C GLU A 24 13.35 63.94 -20.56
N ARG A 25 14.51 64.13 -19.86
CA ARG A 25 14.78 63.49 -18.58
C ARG A 25 13.89 64.14 -17.49
N PRO A 26 13.25 63.40 -16.64
CA PRO A 26 12.72 63.95 -15.39
C PRO A 26 13.89 64.27 -14.44
N ALA A 27 13.75 65.37 -13.73
CA ALA A 27 14.68 65.90 -12.76
C ALA A 27 14.91 64.92 -11.59
N GLN A 28 16.19 64.78 -11.23
CA GLN A 28 16.63 64.23 -9.96
C GLN A 28 16.31 65.28 -8.86
N ASP A 29 15.47 64.89 -7.95
CA ASP A 29 15.46 65.44 -6.58
C ASP A 29 14.76 64.41 -5.67
N SER A 30 15.53 63.69 -4.93
CA SER A 30 15.26 63.25 -3.56
C SER A 30 16.49 62.57 -2.96
N GLU A 31 16.93 63.15 -1.87
CA GLU A 31 18.07 62.76 -1.04
C GLU A 31 18.01 61.29 -0.58
N PRO A 32 19.18 60.66 -0.39
CA PRO A 32 19.20 59.28 0.16
C PRO A 32 18.91 59.34 1.66
N VAL A 33 17.78 58.73 2.03
CA VAL A 33 17.46 58.42 3.42
C VAL A 33 18.49 57.44 3.96
N ARG A 34 19.24 57.95 4.92
CA ARG A 34 20.27 57.24 5.71
C ARG A 34 19.56 56.11 6.46
N ARG A 35 19.65 54.89 5.96
CA ARG A 35 19.21 53.69 6.69
C ARG A 35 20.18 53.48 7.86
N GLU A 36 19.66 53.60 9.05
CA GLU A 36 20.30 53.25 10.30
C GLU A 36 20.65 51.75 10.28
N ARG A 37 21.93 51.44 10.62
CA ARG A 37 22.35 50.08 10.86
C ARG A 37 21.61 49.53 12.07
N PRO A 38 21.08 48.30 12.00
CA PRO A 38 20.64 47.63 13.23
C PRO A 38 21.87 47.30 14.08
N ALA A 39 21.77 47.59 15.36
CA ALA A 39 22.80 47.34 16.37
C ALA A 39 23.13 45.84 16.39
N GLN A 40 24.43 45.54 16.34
CA GLN A 40 24.99 44.24 16.69
C GLN A 40 24.85 44.06 18.20
N GLU A 41 23.88 43.27 18.61
CA GLU A 41 23.90 42.61 19.91
C GLU A 41 23.54 41.15 19.67
N ASN A 42 24.58 40.31 19.77
CA ASN A 42 24.54 39.17 20.68
C ASN A 42 25.75 38.29 20.39
N LYS A 43 26.65 38.32 21.34
CA LYS A 43 27.78 37.39 21.44
C LYS A 43 27.25 35.97 21.47
N PRO A 44 27.88 35.01 20.77
CA PRO A 44 27.50 33.60 20.90
C PRO A 44 27.81 33.12 22.31
N VAL A 45 26.74 32.67 22.97
CA VAL A 45 26.85 31.94 24.24
C VAL A 45 27.65 30.67 23.97
N ARG A 46 28.78 30.59 24.70
CA ARG A 46 29.65 29.41 24.77
C ARG A 46 28.82 28.17 25.10
N ARG A 47 28.52 27.34 24.14
CA ARG A 47 27.91 26.03 24.34
C ARG A 47 28.85 25.22 25.23
N GLU A 48 28.39 24.88 26.40
CA GLU A 48 29.01 23.92 27.28
C GLU A 48 29.08 22.56 26.56
N ARG A 49 30.24 21.91 26.67
CA ARG A 49 30.47 20.54 26.17
C ARG A 49 29.43 19.63 26.80
N PRO A 50 28.81 18.76 26.03
CA PRO A 50 28.05 17.66 26.62
C PRO A 50 29.01 16.80 27.43
N VAL A 51 28.64 16.52 28.66
CA VAL A 51 29.27 15.55 29.54
C VAL A 51 29.25 14.22 28.81
N GLN A 52 30.40 13.54 28.72
CA GLN A 52 30.47 12.17 28.24
C GLN A 52 29.63 11.31 29.18
N GLU A 53 28.47 10.88 28.71
CA GLU A 53 27.75 9.79 29.33
C GLU A 53 28.49 8.48 29.10
N ASP A 54 28.63 7.78 30.18
CA ASP A 54 29.29 6.49 30.32
C ASP A 54 28.87 5.48 29.25
N LYS A 55 29.87 4.73 28.76
CA LYS A 55 29.68 3.56 27.91
C LYS A 55 28.66 2.62 28.56
N PRO A 56 27.61 2.19 27.83
CA PRO A 56 26.73 1.15 28.34
C PRO A 56 27.52 -0.14 28.53
N ALA A 57 27.42 -0.69 29.73
CA ALA A 57 27.97 -1.96 30.13
C ALA A 57 27.55 -3.06 29.13
N ARG A 58 28.55 -3.83 28.75
CA ARG A 58 28.46 -5.06 27.95
C ARG A 58 27.28 -5.89 28.44
N ARG A 59 26.19 -5.97 27.65
CA ARG A 59 25.07 -6.86 27.90
C ARG A 59 25.60 -8.29 27.89
N GLU A 60 25.51 -8.93 29.03
CA GLU A 60 25.66 -10.35 29.20
C GLU A 60 24.59 -11.07 28.35
N ARG A 61 25.02 -12.10 27.64
CA ARG A 61 24.13 -13.01 26.92
C ARG A 61 23.13 -13.61 27.90
N PRO A 62 21.83 -13.56 27.63
CA PRO A 62 20.91 -14.35 28.41
C PRO A 62 21.21 -15.83 28.21
N ALA A 63 21.25 -16.57 29.33
CA ALA A 63 21.32 -18.03 29.36
C ALA A 63 20.12 -18.62 28.60
N PRO A 64 20.26 -19.84 28.04
CA PRO A 64 19.16 -20.48 27.31
C PRO A 64 18.02 -20.77 28.29
N GLU A 65 16.84 -20.18 28.00
CA GLU A 65 15.60 -20.48 28.72
C GLU A 65 15.28 -21.95 28.61
N GLU A 66 15.16 -22.58 29.77
CA GLU A 66 14.60 -23.91 29.94
C GLU A 66 13.20 -23.95 29.34
N LYS A 67 12.94 -24.98 28.55
CA LYS A 67 11.64 -25.29 27.96
C LYS A 67 10.60 -25.38 29.09
N PRO A 68 9.47 -24.69 29.01
CA PRO A 68 8.41 -24.87 29.98
C PRO A 68 7.88 -26.29 29.94
N ALA A 69 7.84 -26.91 31.12
CA ALA A 69 7.27 -28.22 31.34
C ALA A 69 5.85 -28.28 30.79
N ARG A 70 5.60 -29.32 30.06
CA ARG A 70 4.32 -29.76 29.50
C ARG A 70 3.25 -29.74 30.62
N ARG A 71 2.37 -28.73 30.61
CA ARG A 71 1.19 -28.70 31.47
C ARG A 71 0.33 -29.90 31.13
N GLU A 72 0.20 -30.77 32.10
CA GLU A 72 -0.78 -31.85 32.13
C GLU A 72 -2.19 -31.24 32.00
N ARG A 73 -2.95 -31.78 31.08
CA ARG A 73 -4.38 -31.48 30.96
C ARG A 73 -5.08 -32.00 32.21
N PRO A 74 -5.96 -31.23 32.85
CA PRO A 74 -6.86 -31.77 33.84
C PRO A 74 -7.79 -32.80 33.17
N ALA A 75 -7.82 -33.98 33.76
CA ALA A 75 -8.76 -35.03 33.39
C ALA A 75 -10.20 -34.52 33.60
N GLN A 76 -10.98 -34.51 32.56
CA GLN A 76 -12.44 -34.35 32.68
C GLN A 76 -13.00 -35.58 33.39
N GLU A 77 -13.40 -35.38 34.65
CA GLU A 77 -14.28 -36.34 35.32
C GLU A 77 -15.64 -36.36 34.64
N THR A 78 -15.84 -37.36 33.84
CA THR A 78 -17.16 -37.75 33.37
C THR A 78 -17.87 -38.45 34.54
N LYS A 79 -18.68 -37.74 35.30
CA LYS A 79 -19.67 -38.31 36.20
C LYS A 79 -20.79 -38.89 35.36
N SER A 80 -20.63 -40.16 34.97
CA SER A 80 -21.77 -40.99 34.56
C SER A 80 -22.55 -41.39 35.78
N ALA A 81 -23.70 -40.76 35.96
CA ALA A 81 -24.67 -41.20 36.95
C ALA A 81 -25.24 -42.56 36.51
N ARG A 82 -24.69 -43.62 37.07
CA ARG A 82 -25.18 -45.00 36.99
C ARG A 82 -26.44 -45.06 37.84
N ARG A 83 -27.60 -45.11 37.22
CA ARG A 83 -28.88 -45.47 37.84
C ARG A 83 -28.74 -46.91 38.37
N GLU A 84 -28.66 -47.06 39.68
CA GLU A 84 -28.82 -48.33 40.33
C GLU A 84 -30.32 -48.76 40.28
N ARG A 85 -30.52 -49.91 39.65
CA ARG A 85 -31.78 -50.68 39.82
C ARG A 85 -31.73 -51.27 41.22
N PRO A 86 -32.83 -51.18 42.00
CA PRO A 86 -32.92 -51.94 43.25
C PRO A 86 -33.05 -53.42 42.93
N ALA A 87 -32.21 -54.17 43.59
CA ALA A 87 -32.14 -55.63 43.53
C ALA A 87 -33.43 -56.25 44.14
N ARG A 88 -33.89 -57.23 43.44
CA ARG A 88 -34.91 -58.19 43.81
C ARG A 88 -34.40 -58.99 45.00
N ALA A 89 -34.99 -58.79 46.20
CA ALA A 89 -34.77 -59.65 47.34
C ALA A 89 -35.53 -60.98 47.16
N GLU A 90 -34.79 -62.02 47.12
CA GLU A 90 -35.23 -63.38 47.19
C GLU A 90 -35.75 -63.70 48.59
N ASN A 91 -36.86 -64.43 48.65
CA ASN A 91 -37.33 -65.11 49.80
C ASN A 91 -36.36 -66.20 50.23
N PRO A 92 -36.25 -66.44 51.53
CA PRO A 92 -36.04 -67.82 51.98
C PRO A 92 -37.29 -68.33 52.68
N ALA A 93 -37.67 -69.51 52.23
CA ALA A 93 -38.58 -70.45 52.93
C ALA A 93 -37.86 -70.90 54.20
N ALA A 94 -38.63 -71.07 55.21
CA ALA A 94 -38.44 -72.09 56.28
C ALA A 94 -39.76 -72.40 56.92
N ASP A 95 -40.08 -73.56 56.71
CA ASP A 95 -40.90 -74.46 57.53
C ASP A 95 -40.96 -74.12 59.00
N GLU A 96 -42.14 -74.29 59.55
CA GLU A 96 -42.29 -75.26 60.61
C GLU A 96 -43.82 -75.54 60.90
N GLU A 97 -44.10 -76.79 60.75
CA GLU A 97 -45.24 -77.49 61.29
C GLU A 97 -45.45 -77.24 62.80
N ILE A 98 -46.63 -77.27 63.27
CA ILE A 98 -47.09 -78.06 64.43
C ILE A 98 -48.61 -77.90 64.51
N VAL A 99 -49.29 -78.88 64.10
CA VAL A 99 -50.02 -79.91 64.84
C VAL A 99 -51.14 -79.43 65.82
N SER A 100 -52.31 -79.76 65.38
CA SER A 100 -53.40 -80.54 66.04
C SER A 100 -54.34 -79.98 67.09
N LYS A 101 -55.39 -80.36 66.83
CA LYS A 101 -56.52 -80.99 67.61
C LYS A 101 -57.72 -80.14 68.02
N ASN A 102 -58.68 -80.46 67.31
CA ASN A 102 -59.93 -81.01 67.88
C ASN A 102 -60.86 -80.13 68.84
N ARG A 103 -61.94 -79.87 68.49
CA ARG A 103 -63.26 -80.57 68.77
C ARG A 103 -64.47 -79.68 68.51
N LYS A 104 -65.27 -80.14 67.65
CA LYS A 104 -66.74 -80.29 67.76
C LYS A 104 -67.57 -79.33 68.65
N LYS A 105 -68.49 -78.64 68.16
CA LYS A 105 -69.94 -78.96 68.03
C LYS A 105 -70.79 -77.69 67.85
N LYS A 106 -71.74 -77.87 67.06
CA LYS A 106 -73.12 -77.34 67.03
C LYS A 106 -73.22 -75.85 66.66
N GLY A 107 -73.78 -75.51 65.62
CA GLY A 107 -75.08 -75.88 65.13
C GLY A 107 -76.01 -74.67 65.18
N GLY A 108 -76.35 -74.09 64.00
CA GLY A 108 -77.51 -73.22 63.93
C GLY A 108 -77.26 -71.75 63.59
N PHE A 109 -76.08 -71.16 63.82
CA PHE A 109 -75.87 -69.71 63.55
C PHE A 109 -75.13 -69.43 62.24
N ARG A 110 -74.79 -70.46 61.48
CA ARG A 110 -73.88 -70.39 60.28
C ARG A 110 -74.55 -69.88 59.04
N LYS A 111 -75.88 -69.99 58.84
CA LYS A 111 -76.58 -69.56 57.63
C LYS A 111 -76.76 -68.00 57.59
N GLY A 112 -77.10 -67.40 58.73
CA GLY A 112 -77.30 -65.96 58.78
C GLY A 112 -75.98 -65.15 58.72
N LEU A 113 -74.93 -65.73 59.37
CA LEU A 113 -73.62 -65.06 59.35
C LEU A 113 -72.96 -65.20 57.95
N LEU A 114 -73.18 -66.32 57.25
CA LEU A 114 -72.61 -66.53 55.89
C LEU A 114 -73.30 -65.60 54.88
N THR A 115 -74.63 -65.38 54.99
CA THR A 115 -75.35 -64.43 54.14
C THR A 115 -74.97 -63.03 54.46
N TYR A 116 -74.74 -62.62 55.73
CA TYR A 116 -74.24 -61.31 56.12
C TYR A 116 -72.81 -61.06 55.59
N VAL A 117 -71.87 -62.03 55.74
CA VAL A 117 -70.52 -61.91 55.24
C VAL A 117 -70.54 -61.85 53.72
N LEU A 118 -71.42 -62.59 53.04
CA LEU A 118 -71.50 -62.55 51.56
C LEU A 118 -72.09 -61.19 51.11
N VAL A 119 -73.10 -60.62 51.79
CA VAL A 119 -73.66 -59.30 51.47
C VAL A 119 -72.57 -58.23 51.72
N VAL A 120 -71.83 -58.27 52.82
CA VAL A 120 -70.75 -57.33 53.11
C VAL A 120 -69.61 -57.48 52.11
N ALA A 121 -69.27 -58.71 51.71
CA ALA A 121 -68.23 -58.97 50.70
C ALA A 121 -68.67 -58.38 49.32
N VAL A 122 -69.96 -58.54 48.93
CA VAL A 122 -70.50 -57.98 47.69
C VAL A 122 -70.47 -56.43 47.74
N ILE A 123 -70.93 -55.85 48.89
CA ILE A 123 -70.85 -54.38 49.06
C ILE A 123 -69.36 -53.88 48.99
N PHE A 124 -68.46 -54.62 49.64
CA PHE A 124 -67.05 -54.27 49.62
C PHE A 124 -66.45 -54.41 48.22
N LEU A 125 -66.82 -55.48 47.50
CA LEU A 125 -66.40 -55.68 46.10
C LEU A 125 -66.98 -54.61 45.18
N ALA A 126 -68.22 -54.21 45.36
CA ALA A 126 -68.85 -53.10 44.64
C ALA A 126 -68.11 -51.76 44.96
N ALA A 127 -67.76 -51.51 46.23
CA ALA A 127 -67.01 -50.33 46.64
C ALA A 127 -65.59 -50.33 46.01
N LEU A 128 -64.94 -51.50 45.97
CA LEU A 128 -63.62 -51.62 45.30
C LEU A 128 -63.76 -51.38 43.79
N ILE A 129 -64.78 -51.86 43.14
CA ILE A 129 -65.01 -51.57 41.70
C ILE A 129 -65.26 -50.08 41.49
N VAL A 130 -66.06 -49.46 42.31
CA VAL A 130 -66.29 -47.99 42.23
C VAL A 130 -64.98 -47.21 42.46
N LEU A 131 -64.20 -47.62 43.47
CA LEU A 131 -62.95 -47.03 43.73
C LEU A 131 -61.95 -47.23 42.57
N TRP A 132 -61.92 -48.42 42.00
CA TRP A 132 -61.09 -48.74 40.84
C TRP A 132 -61.51 -47.91 39.61
N VAL A 133 -62.81 -47.80 39.31
CA VAL A 133 -63.28 -46.95 38.22
C VAL A 133 -62.99 -45.47 38.48
N ALA A 134 -63.13 -45.01 39.73
CA ALA A 134 -62.78 -43.63 40.11
C ALA A 134 -61.29 -43.37 39.94
N LEU A 135 -60.43 -44.31 40.39
CA LEU A 135 -58.96 -44.23 40.20
C LEU A 135 -58.55 -44.24 38.70
N ALA A 136 -59.19 -45.13 37.94
CA ALA A 136 -58.96 -45.22 36.49
C ALA A 136 -59.32 -43.92 35.76
N ARG A 137 -60.52 -43.31 36.14
CA ARG A 137 -60.91 -41.99 35.61
C ARG A 137 -59.95 -40.88 36.04
N PHE A 138 -59.52 -40.89 37.30
CA PHE A 138 -58.54 -39.91 37.81
C PHE A 138 -57.23 -40.03 37.09
N GLN A 139 -56.67 -41.24 36.87
CA GLN A 139 -55.47 -41.47 36.09
C GLN A 139 -55.67 -41.01 34.66
N LYS A 140 -56.75 -41.34 34.00
CA LYS A 140 -57.05 -40.91 32.65
C LYS A 140 -57.13 -39.38 32.51
N ASN A 141 -57.71 -38.70 33.50
CA ASN A 141 -57.79 -37.23 33.52
C ASN A 141 -56.43 -36.62 33.75
N LYS A 142 -55.61 -37.18 34.66
CA LYS A 142 -54.24 -36.74 34.89
C LYS A 142 -53.31 -36.98 33.66
N ASP A 143 -53.53 -38.10 32.99
CA ASP A 143 -52.71 -38.38 31.75
C ASP A 143 -53.16 -37.45 30.61
N ALA A 144 -54.49 -37.12 30.53
CA ALA A 144 -54.99 -36.13 29.59
C ALA A 144 -54.46 -34.70 29.91
N GLU A 145 -54.43 -34.33 31.20
CA GLU A 145 -53.85 -33.03 31.63
C GLU A 145 -52.36 -32.93 31.34
N LYS A 146 -51.57 -33.98 31.63
CA LYS A 146 -50.16 -34.06 31.27
C LYS A 146 -49.89 -34.05 29.78
N ALA A 147 -50.79 -34.70 28.98
CA ALA A 147 -50.69 -34.67 27.53
C ALA A 147 -50.95 -33.26 26.99
N ALA A 148 -51.96 -32.55 27.54
CA ALA A 148 -52.25 -31.17 27.17
C ALA A 148 -51.14 -30.19 27.59
N GLU A 149 -50.55 -30.37 28.80
CA GLU A 149 -49.36 -29.60 29.22
C GLU A 149 -48.16 -29.90 28.34
N ALA A 150 -47.91 -31.14 27.95
CA ALA A 150 -46.82 -31.52 27.05
C ALA A 150 -47.00 -30.91 25.65
N GLU A 151 -48.23 -30.90 25.14
CA GLU A 151 -48.57 -30.26 23.86
C GLU A 151 -48.39 -28.74 23.91
N GLN A 152 -48.86 -28.09 24.98
CA GLN A 152 -48.62 -26.66 25.17
C GLN A 152 -47.14 -26.33 25.29
N ASN A 153 -46.36 -27.11 26.04
CA ASN A 153 -44.92 -26.92 26.15
C ASN A 153 -44.22 -27.15 24.81
N ALA A 154 -44.65 -28.09 24.00
CA ALA A 154 -44.15 -28.32 22.66
C ALA A 154 -44.41 -27.13 21.72
N ILE A 155 -45.62 -26.56 21.78
CA ILE A 155 -45.99 -25.35 21.02
C ILE A 155 -45.12 -24.16 21.43
N VAL A 156 -45.01 -23.89 22.74
CA VAL A 156 -44.17 -22.81 23.27
C VAL A 156 -42.70 -22.99 22.92
N LEU A 157 -42.22 -24.24 22.93
CA LEU A 157 -40.83 -24.51 22.51
C LEU A 157 -40.65 -24.27 21.01
N GLN A 158 -41.62 -24.66 20.20
CA GLN A 158 -41.59 -24.42 18.74
C GLN A 158 -41.65 -22.93 18.41
N GLU A 159 -42.51 -22.18 19.09
CA GLU A 159 -42.59 -20.72 18.94
C GLU A 159 -41.28 -20.04 19.33
N LYS A 160 -40.65 -20.45 20.43
CA LYS A 160 -39.31 -19.94 20.83
C LYS A 160 -38.25 -20.25 19.81
N GLN A 161 -38.20 -21.48 19.31
CA GLN A 161 -37.25 -21.88 18.27
C GLN A 161 -37.47 -21.10 16.98
N HIS A 162 -38.71 -20.87 16.59
CA HIS A 162 -39.03 -20.05 15.43
C HIS A 162 -38.61 -18.59 15.62
N ALA A 163 -38.97 -18.01 16.77
CA ALA A 163 -38.57 -16.63 17.09
C ALA A 163 -37.02 -16.44 17.13
N GLU A 164 -36.30 -17.44 17.62
CA GLU A 164 -34.84 -17.43 17.58
C GLU A 164 -34.30 -17.59 16.17
N ALA A 165 -34.87 -18.44 15.35
CA ALA A 165 -34.52 -18.62 13.95
C ALA A 165 -34.73 -17.32 13.14
N VAL A 166 -35.86 -16.63 13.34
CA VAL A 166 -36.16 -15.33 12.72
C VAL A 166 -35.13 -14.29 13.16
N ARG A 167 -34.79 -14.23 14.45
CA ARG A 167 -33.81 -13.27 14.95
C ARG A 167 -32.41 -13.48 14.41
N GLN A 168 -32.04 -14.74 14.13
CA GLN A 168 -30.72 -15.08 13.59
C GLN A 168 -30.68 -15.10 12.06
N ALA A 169 -31.82 -15.05 11.39
CA ALA A 169 -31.90 -15.18 9.94
C ALA A 169 -31.08 -14.12 9.16
N PRO A 170 -31.12 -12.82 9.51
CA PRO A 170 -30.31 -11.82 8.80
C PRO A 170 -28.82 -12.09 8.91
N GLN A 171 -28.35 -12.46 10.10
CA GLN A 171 -26.94 -12.77 10.31
C GLN A 171 -26.51 -14.00 9.51
N ARG A 172 -27.30 -15.05 9.49
CA ARG A 172 -27.00 -16.27 8.69
C ARG A 172 -26.98 -15.98 7.19
N ALA A 173 -27.90 -15.15 6.72
CA ALA A 173 -27.95 -14.75 5.32
C ALA A 173 -26.69 -13.93 4.94
N PHE A 174 -26.30 -12.99 5.80
CA PHE A 174 -25.08 -12.23 5.63
C PHE A 174 -23.83 -13.13 5.63
N GLU A 175 -23.69 -14.02 6.62
CA GLU A 175 -22.54 -14.93 6.72
C GLU A 175 -22.44 -15.88 5.51
N ALA A 176 -23.58 -16.39 5.04
CA ALA A 176 -23.64 -17.25 3.86
C ALA A 176 -23.24 -16.48 2.58
N TRP A 177 -23.72 -15.25 2.44
CA TRP A 177 -23.32 -14.37 1.35
C TRP A 177 -21.83 -14.06 1.40
N LEU A 178 -21.31 -13.64 2.55
CA LEU A 178 -19.88 -13.30 2.70
C LEU A 178 -18.98 -14.49 2.37
N ALA A 179 -19.36 -15.69 2.78
CA ALA A 179 -18.63 -16.91 2.46
C ALA A 179 -18.61 -17.26 0.96
N SER A 180 -19.58 -16.76 0.19
CA SER A 180 -19.69 -16.98 -1.25
C SER A 180 -19.12 -15.83 -2.09
N TYR A 181 -18.87 -14.66 -1.49
CA TYR A 181 -18.42 -13.48 -2.19
C TYR A 181 -16.90 -13.55 -2.41
N THR A 182 -16.49 -13.43 -3.66
CA THR A 182 -15.11 -13.68 -4.09
C THR A 182 -14.35 -12.39 -4.35
N ALA A 183 -13.02 -12.50 -4.52
CA ALA A 183 -12.19 -11.37 -4.94
C ALA A 183 -12.62 -10.78 -6.30
N ASP A 184 -13.15 -11.62 -7.18
CA ASP A 184 -13.70 -11.18 -8.47
C ASP A 184 -14.95 -10.31 -8.28
N ASP A 185 -15.80 -10.65 -7.31
CA ASP A 185 -17.01 -9.88 -7.01
C ASP A 185 -16.66 -8.51 -6.44
N TRP A 186 -15.69 -8.44 -5.50
CA TRP A 186 -15.14 -7.18 -4.98
C TRP A 186 -14.51 -6.32 -6.07
N THR A 187 -13.78 -6.95 -6.99
CA THR A 187 -13.17 -6.28 -8.13
C THR A 187 -14.22 -5.70 -9.08
N ASN A 188 -15.27 -6.47 -9.38
CA ASN A 188 -16.37 -6.01 -10.21
C ASN A 188 -17.05 -4.79 -9.58
N LEU A 189 -17.33 -4.84 -8.27
CA LEU A 189 -17.95 -3.74 -7.53
C LEU A 189 -17.07 -2.47 -7.54
N TRP A 190 -15.73 -2.62 -7.45
CA TRP A 190 -14.80 -1.51 -7.59
C TRP A 190 -14.91 -0.81 -8.93
N TYR A 191 -14.87 -1.59 -10.03
CA TYR A 191 -14.95 -1.06 -11.39
C TYR A 191 -16.35 -0.57 -11.79
N GLU A 192 -17.42 -1.08 -11.18
CA GLU A 192 -18.77 -0.56 -11.39
C GLU A 192 -18.88 0.92 -10.99
N LYS A 193 -18.24 1.30 -9.89
CA LYS A 193 -18.21 2.68 -9.40
C LYS A 193 -17.09 3.53 -10.02
N ARG A 194 -16.06 2.91 -10.58
CA ARG A 194 -14.85 3.56 -11.13
C ARG A 194 -14.42 2.89 -12.45
N PRO A 195 -15.23 3.03 -13.50
CA PRO A 195 -14.95 2.33 -14.78
C PRO A 195 -13.67 2.79 -15.47
N GLU A 196 -13.22 4.01 -15.18
CA GLU A 196 -12.00 4.62 -15.74
C GLU A 196 -10.75 4.38 -14.89
N ASN A 197 -10.86 3.56 -13.84
CA ASN A 197 -9.71 3.27 -12.98
C ASN A 197 -8.65 2.45 -13.72
N ILE A 198 -7.41 2.90 -13.63
CA ILE A 198 -6.26 2.36 -14.37
C ILE A 198 -5.36 1.43 -13.56
N ASP A 199 -5.76 1.02 -12.36
CA ASP A 199 -4.97 0.12 -11.50
C ASP A 199 -4.65 -1.24 -12.12
N GLY A 200 -5.35 -1.62 -13.21
CA GLY A 200 -5.24 -2.94 -13.80
C GLY A 200 -6.05 -3.99 -13.03
N ARG A 201 -6.97 -4.65 -13.75
CA ARG A 201 -7.97 -5.53 -13.13
C ARG A 201 -7.37 -6.68 -12.33
N ASP A 202 -6.29 -7.28 -12.83
CA ASP A 202 -5.63 -8.40 -12.14
C ASP A 202 -4.95 -7.95 -10.83
N ARG A 203 -4.40 -6.75 -10.81
CA ARG A 203 -3.78 -6.17 -9.61
C ARG A 203 -4.83 -5.79 -8.57
N VAL A 204 -5.96 -5.20 -8.98
CA VAL A 204 -7.09 -4.92 -8.09
C VAL A 204 -7.64 -6.22 -7.51
N ARG A 205 -7.77 -7.27 -8.34
CA ARG A 205 -8.22 -8.57 -7.87
C ARG A 205 -7.27 -9.16 -6.82
N ALA A 206 -5.97 -9.11 -7.05
CA ALA A 206 -4.98 -9.57 -6.08
C ALA A 206 -5.04 -8.77 -4.78
N TYR A 207 -5.20 -7.45 -4.86
CA TYR A 207 -5.40 -6.58 -3.71
C TYR A 207 -6.67 -6.95 -2.93
N MET A 208 -7.80 -7.19 -3.63
CA MET A 208 -9.04 -7.59 -2.98
C MET A 208 -8.93 -8.98 -2.32
N GLU A 209 -8.23 -9.91 -2.96
CA GLU A 209 -7.95 -11.24 -2.39
C GLU A 209 -7.11 -11.14 -1.12
N GLU A 210 -6.06 -10.33 -1.13
CA GLU A 210 -5.24 -10.08 0.06
C GLU A 210 -6.06 -9.36 1.15
N ARG A 211 -6.79 -8.32 0.80
CA ARG A 211 -7.48 -7.45 1.75
C ARG A 211 -8.66 -8.15 2.43
N PHE A 212 -9.50 -8.85 1.67
CA PHE A 212 -10.68 -9.54 2.18
C PHE A 212 -10.43 -11.00 2.58
N GLY A 213 -9.37 -11.62 2.04
CA GLY A 213 -9.00 -13.01 2.34
C GLY A 213 -8.04 -13.21 3.51
N SER A 214 -7.43 -12.15 4.03
CA SER A 214 -6.39 -12.22 5.07
C SER A 214 -6.86 -12.73 6.44
N GLY A 215 -8.18 -12.82 6.66
CA GLY A 215 -8.78 -13.16 7.96
C GLY A 215 -8.71 -12.01 9.00
N SER A 216 -8.18 -10.85 8.64
CA SER A 216 -8.18 -9.64 9.46
C SER A 216 -9.53 -8.91 9.43
N VAL A 217 -10.29 -9.10 8.37
CA VAL A 217 -11.58 -8.46 8.18
C VAL A 217 -12.62 -9.04 9.13
N GLN A 218 -13.22 -8.15 9.90
CA GLN A 218 -14.27 -8.47 10.86
C GLN A 218 -15.58 -7.83 10.44
N ALA A 219 -16.67 -8.55 10.67
CA ALA A 219 -18.01 -8.09 10.40
C ALA A 219 -18.68 -7.57 11.67
N PHE A 220 -19.26 -6.38 11.59
CA PHE A 220 -19.99 -5.75 12.69
C PHE A 220 -21.38 -5.34 12.21
N ARG A 221 -22.32 -5.27 13.14
CA ARG A 221 -23.59 -4.61 12.84
C ARG A 221 -23.36 -3.13 12.64
N SER A 222 -23.92 -2.56 11.61
CA SER A 222 -23.85 -1.11 11.36
C SER A 222 -24.54 -0.33 12.49
N LEU A 223 -24.18 0.93 12.67
CA LEU A 223 -24.80 1.79 13.69
C LEU A 223 -26.29 2.06 13.42
N ASP A 224 -26.70 1.99 12.19
CA ASP A 224 -28.07 2.15 11.72
C ASP A 224 -28.80 0.80 11.49
N TYR A 225 -28.25 -0.29 12.01
CA TYR A 225 -28.89 -1.59 11.97
C TYR A 225 -30.28 -1.53 12.63
N THR A 226 -31.29 -1.98 11.91
CA THR A 226 -32.64 -2.22 12.44
C THR A 226 -33.09 -3.64 12.08
N ASP A 227 -34.05 -4.17 12.80
CA ASP A 227 -34.59 -5.51 12.50
C ASP A 227 -35.39 -5.52 11.16
N GLU A 228 -35.80 -4.36 10.66
CA GLU A 228 -36.48 -4.18 9.38
C GLU A 228 -35.54 -3.95 8.21
N ALA A 229 -34.35 -3.37 8.49
CA ALA A 229 -33.31 -3.09 7.53
C ALA A 229 -31.94 -3.45 8.14
N PRO A 230 -31.60 -4.74 8.21
CA PRO A 230 -30.32 -5.18 8.74
C PRO A 230 -29.18 -4.72 7.85
N ALA A 231 -28.19 -4.05 8.45
CA ALA A 231 -27.00 -3.61 7.78
C ALA A 231 -25.75 -4.02 8.57
N TYR A 232 -24.72 -4.45 7.83
CA TYR A 232 -23.43 -4.88 8.38
C TYR A 232 -22.31 -4.06 7.76
N VAL A 233 -21.22 -3.85 8.51
CA VAL A 233 -20.00 -3.23 8.03
C VAL A 233 -18.86 -4.23 8.16
N LEU A 234 -18.05 -4.31 7.12
CA LEU A 234 -16.79 -5.05 7.10
C LEU A 234 -15.66 -4.08 7.42
N LYS A 235 -14.85 -4.41 8.42
CA LYS A 235 -13.73 -3.58 8.86
C LYS A 235 -12.43 -4.37 8.94
N ASP A 236 -11.33 -3.67 8.66
CA ASP A 236 -9.98 -4.13 8.96
C ASP A 236 -9.35 -3.12 9.93
N GLY A 237 -9.26 -3.50 11.20
CA GLY A 237 -8.97 -2.56 12.29
C GLY A 237 -10.03 -1.47 12.41
N ASP A 238 -9.61 -0.22 12.26
CA ASP A 238 -10.52 0.94 12.33
C ASP A 238 -11.10 1.34 10.96
N GLU A 239 -10.54 0.82 9.88
CA GLU A 239 -10.96 1.14 8.52
C GLU A 239 -12.22 0.36 8.12
N THR A 240 -13.23 1.06 7.62
CA THR A 240 -14.41 0.44 7.03
C THR A 240 -14.14 0.14 5.56
N LEU A 241 -14.28 -1.12 5.17
CA LEU A 241 -14.01 -1.57 3.80
C LEU A 241 -15.28 -1.65 2.96
N ALA A 242 -16.36 -2.11 3.56
CA ALA A 242 -17.63 -2.27 2.86
C ALA A 242 -18.81 -2.21 3.83
N ARG A 243 -19.96 -1.81 3.31
CA ARG A 243 -21.27 -1.84 3.94
C ARG A 243 -22.18 -2.77 3.15
N VAL A 244 -22.90 -3.61 3.85
CA VAL A 244 -23.79 -4.62 3.26
C VAL A 244 -25.16 -4.46 3.87
N THR A 245 -26.18 -4.24 3.05
CA THR A 245 -27.56 -4.09 3.47
C THR A 245 -28.38 -5.30 3.01
N LEU A 246 -29.25 -5.80 3.89
CA LEU A 246 -30.12 -6.92 3.60
C LEU A 246 -31.56 -6.44 3.46
N SER A 247 -32.32 -7.16 2.65
CA SER A 247 -33.78 -7.03 2.54
C SER A 247 -34.44 -8.39 2.69
N GLY A 248 -35.63 -8.41 3.27
CA GLY A 248 -36.35 -9.65 3.49
C GLY A 248 -37.31 -9.55 4.64
N SER A 249 -37.86 -10.70 5.07
CA SER A 249 -38.71 -10.84 6.25
C SER A 249 -38.64 -12.25 6.80
N ASP A 250 -38.97 -12.40 8.06
CA ASP A 250 -38.95 -13.66 8.79
C ASP A 250 -37.60 -14.38 8.69
N VAL A 251 -37.59 -15.55 8.07
CA VAL A 251 -36.38 -16.35 7.86
C VAL A 251 -35.76 -16.18 6.47
N ASN A 252 -36.37 -15.38 5.59
CA ASN A 252 -35.98 -15.20 4.20
C ASN A 252 -35.30 -13.82 4.00
N TRP A 253 -34.05 -13.77 4.26
CA TRP A 253 -33.21 -12.58 4.05
C TRP A 253 -32.20 -12.80 2.93
N ALA A 254 -31.92 -11.73 2.17
CA ALA A 254 -30.90 -11.72 1.14
C ALA A 254 -30.18 -10.37 1.15
N VAL A 255 -28.93 -10.34 0.72
CA VAL A 255 -28.20 -9.09 0.49
C VAL A 255 -28.88 -8.36 -0.66
N SER A 256 -29.24 -7.11 -0.44
CA SER A 256 -29.90 -6.23 -1.42
C SER A 256 -28.97 -5.17 -1.97
N ASP A 257 -27.97 -4.76 -1.20
CA ASP A 257 -26.99 -3.75 -1.62
C ASP A 257 -25.64 -3.99 -0.94
N VAL A 258 -24.56 -3.70 -1.69
CA VAL A 258 -23.18 -3.75 -1.21
C VAL A 258 -22.49 -2.48 -1.62
N GLU A 259 -22.09 -1.71 -0.63
CA GLU A 259 -21.35 -0.48 -0.83
C GLU A 259 -19.88 -0.67 -0.41
N LEU A 260 -18.96 -0.53 -1.38
CA LEU A 260 -17.53 -0.55 -1.12
C LEU A 260 -17.09 0.84 -0.67
N GLU A 261 -16.53 0.94 0.53
CA GLU A 261 -16.06 2.20 1.14
C GLU A 261 -14.55 2.40 0.97
N LEU A 262 -13.89 1.55 0.17
CA LEU A 262 -12.50 1.75 -0.21
C LEU A 262 -12.36 2.97 -1.10
N GLU A 263 -11.36 3.79 -0.81
CA GLU A 263 -11.01 4.95 -1.61
C GLU A 263 -9.64 4.78 -2.26
N GLY A 264 -9.52 5.22 -3.50
CA GLY A 264 -8.23 5.35 -4.18
C GLY A 264 -7.51 6.59 -3.63
N THR A 265 -6.49 6.38 -2.81
CA THR A 265 -5.73 7.45 -2.16
C THR A 265 -4.32 7.61 -2.73
N LYS A 266 -3.93 6.73 -3.65
CA LYS A 266 -2.61 6.77 -4.26
C LYS A 266 -2.61 7.67 -5.48
N SER A 267 -1.47 8.34 -5.66
CA SER A 267 -1.22 9.17 -6.83
C SER A 267 0.21 8.99 -7.30
N ALA A 268 0.45 9.26 -8.58
CA ALA A 268 1.78 9.29 -9.16
C ALA A 268 1.91 10.43 -10.15
N SER A 269 3.11 10.94 -10.25
CA SER A 269 3.47 11.93 -11.26
C SER A 269 4.82 11.56 -11.83
N VAL A 270 5.00 11.72 -13.14
CA VAL A 270 6.25 11.39 -13.83
C VAL A 270 6.44 12.32 -15.02
N GLU A 271 7.66 12.81 -15.18
CA GLU A 271 8.05 13.58 -16.34
C GLU A 271 8.68 12.69 -17.41
N VAL A 272 8.26 12.87 -18.65
CA VAL A 272 8.78 12.14 -19.82
C VAL A 272 8.92 13.07 -21.02
N ALA A 273 9.80 12.70 -21.96
CA ALA A 273 9.88 13.38 -23.24
C ALA A 273 8.60 13.18 -24.07
N VAL A 274 8.11 14.23 -24.69
CA VAL A 274 6.96 14.18 -25.60
C VAL A 274 7.19 13.16 -26.71
N GLY A 275 6.20 12.32 -26.96
CA GLY A 275 6.28 11.20 -27.91
C GLY A 275 6.66 9.87 -27.28
N SER A 276 6.99 9.85 -26.00
CA SER A 276 7.08 8.61 -25.20
C SER A 276 5.69 8.14 -24.82
N LYS A 277 5.49 6.82 -24.71
CA LYS A 277 4.31 6.23 -24.11
C LYS A 277 4.57 5.99 -22.63
N VAL A 278 3.59 6.31 -21.81
CA VAL A 278 3.65 6.09 -20.36
C VAL A 278 2.63 5.06 -19.96
N PHE A 279 3.00 4.17 -19.08
CA PHE A 279 2.11 3.15 -18.52
C PHE A 279 2.07 3.28 -17.01
N CYS A 280 0.88 3.19 -16.45
CA CYS A 280 0.67 3.04 -15.03
C CYS A 280 0.06 1.67 -14.75
N ASN A 281 0.70 0.88 -13.90
CA ASN A 281 0.25 -0.47 -13.58
C ASN A 281 0.03 -1.38 -14.81
N GLY A 282 0.78 -1.11 -15.90
CA GLY A 282 0.66 -1.83 -17.17
C GLY A 282 -0.43 -1.29 -18.10
N THR A 283 -1.17 -0.27 -17.72
CA THR A 283 -2.16 0.41 -18.57
C THR A 283 -1.56 1.65 -19.19
N GLU A 284 -1.64 1.80 -20.54
CA GLU A 284 -1.16 2.99 -21.26
C GLU A 284 -1.99 4.22 -20.85
N LEU A 285 -1.29 5.30 -20.48
CA LEU A 285 -1.92 6.57 -20.13
C LEU A 285 -2.21 7.38 -21.37
N GLY A 286 -3.45 7.82 -21.50
CA GLY A 286 -3.86 8.72 -22.58
C GLY A 286 -3.42 10.16 -22.35
N SER A 287 -3.67 11.01 -23.33
CA SER A 287 -3.33 12.44 -23.27
C SER A 287 -4.09 13.23 -22.20
N GLU A 288 -5.16 12.69 -21.66
CA GLU A 288 -5.95 13.27 -20.57
C GLU A 288 -5.17 13.31 -19.24
N TYR A 289 -4.14 12.48 -19.11
CA TYR A 289 -3.24 12.46 -17.93
C TYR A 289 -2.00 13.34 -18.14
N ALA A 290 -1.78 13.84 -19.36
CA ALA A 290 -0.60 14.61 -19.73
C ALA A 290 -0.82 16.11 -19.49
N GLY A 291 0.15 16.75 -18.85
CA GLY A 291 0.22 18.20 -18.73
C GLY A 291 0.67 18.88 -20.02
N GLU A 292 0.73 20.20 -19.99
CA GLU A 292 1.24 20.99 -21.12
C GLU A 292 2.73 20.74 -21.33
N PRO A 293 3.18 20.55 -22.57
CA PRO A 293 4.60 20.37 -22.88
C PRO A 293 5.45 21.56 -22.51
N GLN A 294 6.59 21.33 -21.87
CA GLN A 294 7.52 22.35 -21.42
C GLN A 294 8.95 22.01 -21.85
N ASN A 295 9.79 23.05 -21.95
CA ASN A 295 11.23 22.85 -22.12
C ASN A 295 11.91 22.97 -20.77
N ASN A 296 12.42 21.86 -20.26
CA ASN A 296 13.01 21.75 -18.91
C ASN A 296 14.54 21.83 -18.91
N PHE A 297 15.14 22.18 -20.04
CA PHE A 297 16.58 22.40 -20.08
C PHE A 297 16.97 23.64 -19.28
N SER A 298 17.67 23.44 -18.19
CA SER A 298 17.98 24.49 -17.20
C SER A 298 19.39 25.06 -17.31
N TYR A 299 20.27 24.44 -18.09
CA TYR A 299 21.67 24.87 -18.18
C TYR A 299 21.80 26.11 -19.07
N GLU A 300 21.83 27.29 -18.44
CA GLU A 300 21.81 28.61 -19.10
C GLU A 300 22.88 28.80 -20.18
N PRO A 301 24.17 28.35 -20.02
CA PRO A 301 25.17 28.57 -21.04
C PRO A 301 24.90 27.96 -22.42
N LEU A 302 23.98 26.98 -22.48
CA LEU A 302 23.62 26.29 -23.72
C LEU A 302 22.19 26.54 -24.18
N LYS A 303 21.36 27.16 -23.38
CA LYS A 303 19.93 27.32 -23.62
C LYS A 303 19.60 27.96 -24.98
N ASP A 304 20.32 29.04 -25.32
CA ASP A 304 20.13 29.76 -26.57
C ASP A 304 20.78 29.07 -27.80
N LYS A 305 21.51 27.96 -27.58
CA LYS A 305 22.22 27.21 -28.64
C LYS A 305 21.49 25.96 -29.08
N LEU A 306 20.38 25.62 -28.41
CA LEU A 306 19.58 24.42 -28.72
C LEU A 306 18.86 24.54 -30.02
N ILE A 307 18.87 23.48 -30.82
CA ILE A 307 18.12 23.35 -32.07
C ILE A 307 17.04 22.28 -31.82
N ASN A 308 15.77 22.65 -31.99
CA ASN A 308 14.64 21.77 -31.73
C ASN A 308 14.73 21.07 -30.37
N PRO A 309 14.69 21.84 -29.27
CA PRO A 309 14.80 21.26 -27.94
C PRO A 309 13.69 20.24 -27.68
N VAL A 310 14.03 19.18 -26.98
CA VAL A 310 13.08 18.18 -26.52
C VAL A 310 12.07 18.86 -25.60
N SER A 311 10.79 18.63 -25.85
CA SER A 311 9.71 19.04 -24.98
C SER A 311 9.42 17.90 -24.00
N TRP A 312 9.11 18.25 -22.78
CA TRP A 312 8.79 17.32 -21.68
C TRP A 312 7.37 17.54 -21.24
N THR A 313 6.70 16.50 -20.83
CA THR A 313 5.37 16.58 -20.27
C THR A 313 5.28 15.73 -19.01
N THR A 314 4.52 16.22 -18.04
CA THR A 314 4.27 15.52 -16.80
C THR A 314 2.96 14.78 -16.87
N TYR A 315 2.99 13.47 -16.72
CA TYR A 315 1.80 12.65 -16.54
C TYR A 315 1.46 12.59 -15.06
N THR A 316 0.19 12.84 -14.72
CA THR A 316 -0.31 12.76 -13.34
C THR A 316 -1.52 11.85 -13.29
N VAL A 317 -1.52 10.95 -12.34
CA VAL A 317 -2.59 9.98 -12.08
C VAL A 317 -2.94 10.02 -10.62
N ASP A 318 -4.23 10.15 -10.34
CA ASP A 318 -4.78 10.21 -9.00
C ASP A 318 -5.86 9.13 -8.80
N GLY A 319 -6.24 8.89 -7.55
CA GLY A 319 -7.36 8.01 -7.23
C GLY A 319 -7.06 6.51 -7.42
N LEU A 320 -5.79 6.13 -7.37
CA LEU A 320 -5.37 4.73 -7.45
C LEU A 320 -5.56 4.02 -6.12
N LEU A 321 -5.97 2.78 -6.19
CA LEU A 321 -6.11 1.89 -5.04
C LEU A 321 -4.77 1.26 -4.65
N ILE A 322 -3.96 0.95 -5.66
CA ILE A 322 -2.70 0.22 -5.54
C ILE A 322 -1.54 1.18 -5.73
N GLU A 323 -0.41 0.89 -5.09
CA GLU A 323 0.82 1.65 -5.29
C GLU A 323 1.20 1.68 -6.78
N PRO A 324 1.34 2.87 -7.39
CA PRO A 324 1.55 3.00 -8.82
C PRO A 324 2.95 2.55 -9.22
N GLU A 325 3.00 1.76 -10.29
CA GLU A 325 4.23 1.40 -10.98
C GLU A 325 4.22 2.07 -12.35
N LEU A 326 5.06 3.10 -12.48
CA LEU A 326 5.19 3.84 -13.73
C LEU A 326 6.34 3.28 -14.57
N THR A 327 6.05 3.07 -15.86
CA THR A 327 7.04 2.71 -16.90
C THR A 327 6.84 3.58 -18.14
N ALA A 328 7.89 3.74 -18.92
CA ALA A 328 7.83 4.51 -20.15
C ALA A 328 8.48 3.75 -21.31
N GLU A 329 7.87 3.85 -22.48
CA GLU A 329 8.42 3.38 -23.75
C GLU A 329 8.87 4.61 -24.57
N PRO A 330 10.16 4.70 -24.94
CA PRO A 330 10.67 5.83 -25.70
C PRO A 330 10.21 5.81 -27.15
N PRO A 331 10.37 6.93 -27.87
CA PRO A 331 10.29 6.95 -29.32
C PRO A 331 11.31 6.00 -29.96
N ALA A 332 11.05 5.58 -31.19
CA ALA A 332 11.92 4.65 -31.92
C ALA A 332 13.36 5.17 -32.04
N GLY A 333 14.32 4.30 -31.73
CA GLY A 333 15.75 4.63 -31.78
C GLY A 333 16.30 5.32 -30.50
N CYS A 334 15.46 5.45 -29.49
CA CYS A 334 15.84 5.98 -28.18
C CYS A 334 15.63 4.93 -27.10
N SER A 335 16.20 5.17 -25.94
CA SER A 335 15.96 4.46 -24.69
C SER A 335 15.50 5.45 -23.62
N VAL A 336 15.01 4.95 -22.49
CA VAL A 336 14.70 5.78 -21.32
C VAL A 336 15.51 5.31 -20.11
N THR A 337 15.94 6.27 -19.31
CA THR A 337 16.60 5.99 -18.04
C THR A 337 15.78 6.66 -16.94
N LYS A 338 15.45 5.90 -15.89
CA LYS A 338 14.75 6.44 -14.73
C LYS A 338 15.71 7.18 -13.84
N THR A 339 15.39 8.42 -13.46
CA THR A 339 16.16 9.22 -12.50
C THR A 339 15.91 8.76 -11.07
N ALA A 340 16.69 9.28 -10.12
CA ALA A 340 16.49 9.04 -8.70
C ALA A 340 15.13 9.58 -8.20
N GLU A 341 14.67 10.67 -8.80
CA GLU A 341 13.38 11.31 -8.52
C GLU A 341 12.20 10.53 -9.10
N GLY A 342 12.46 9.62 -10.04
CA GLY A 342 11.46 8.76 -10.66
C GLY A 342 11.07 9.13 -12.07
N ASP A 343 11.59 10.24 -12.62
CA ASP A 343 11.34 10.72 -13.98
C ASP A 343 12.05 9.88 -15.04
N PHE A 344 11.58 9.93 -16.28
CA PHE A 344 12.15 9.17 -17.39
C PHE A 344 12.88 10.08 -18.37
N MET A 345 14.20 10.05 -18.31
CA MET A 345 15.03 10.81 -19.24
C MET A 345 15.15 10.08 -20.59
N LEU A 346 14.92 10.80 -21.68
CA LEU A 346 15.12 10.30 -23.03
C LEU A 346 16.60 10.18 -23.35
N CYS A 347 17.05 8.99 -23.70
CA CYS A 347 18.43 8.70 -23.95
C CYS A 347 18.70 8.18 -25.36
N LEU A 348 19.88 8.48 -25.88
CA LEU A 348 20.40 7.89 -27.11
C LEU A 348 20.69 6.40 -26.88
N ASP A 349 20.36 5.56 -27.84
CA ASP A 349 20.60 4.13 -27.77
C ASP A 349 21.74 3.67 -28.70
N GLY A 350 22.27 2.48 -28.39
CA GLY A 350 23.23 1.77 -29.26
C GLY A 350 24.67 2.27 -29.23
N ALA A 351 25.41 1.97 -30.30
CA ALA A 351 26.86 2.21 -30.41
C ALA A 351 27.25 3.69 -30.35
N ASP A 352 26.35 4.59 -30.70
CA ASP A 352 26.63 6.03 -30.62
C ASP A 352 26.62 6.52 -29.17
N ALA A 353 25.75 5.96 -28.32
CA ALA A 353 25.74 6.26 -26.90
C ALA A 353 27.09 5.88 -26.22
N GLU A 354 27.62 4.70 -26.54
CA GLU A 354 28.91 4.23 -26.00
C GLU A 354 30.07 5.18 -26.31
N LYS A 355 30.07 5.80 -27.49
CA LYS A 355 31.07 6.78 -27.90
C LYS A 355 31.05 8.02 -26.98
N TYR A 356 29.88 8.53 -26.61
CA TYR A 356 29.71 9.70 -25.75
C TYR A 356 30.05 9.37 -24.28
N THR A 357 29.57 8.25 -23.77
CA THR A 357 29.86 7.81 -22.40
C THR A 357 31.37 7.58 -22.21
N THR A 358 32.01 6.88 -23.11
CA THR A 358 33.49 6.67 -23.09
C THR A 358 34.25 8.00 -23.10
N ARG A 359 33.82 8.94 -23.95
CA ARG A 359 34.50 10.27 -24.06
C ARG A 359 34.28 11.10 -22.80
N ALA A 360 33.05 11.07 -22.22
CA ALA A 360 32.74 11.77 -20.97
C ALA A 360 33.56 11.23 -19.79
N VAL A 361 33.63 9.92 -19.61
CA VAL A 361 34.46 9.27 -18.58
C VAL A 361 35.95 9.64 -18.74
N SER A 362 36.44 9.61 -19.96
CA SER A 362 37.82 9.95 -20.24
C SER A 362 38.12 11.41 -19.93
N PHE A 363 37.23 12.32 -20.27
CA PHE A 363 37.34 13.75 -19.95
C PHE A 363 37.34 13.95 -18.43
N VAL A 364 36.40 13.36 -17.69
CA VAL A 364 36.31 13.52 -16.22
C VAL A 364 37.62 13.05 -15.55
N LYS A 365 38.19 11.92 -15.97
CA LYS A 365 39.47 11.44 -15.46
C LYS A 365 40.63 12.42 -15.75
N ALA A 366 40.67 12.94 -16.97
CA ALA A 366 41.72 13.93 -17.35
C ALA A 366 41.52 15.24 -16.58
N TYR A 367 40.28 15.71 -16.44
CA TYR A 367 39.95 16.93 -15.68
C TYR A 367 40.32 16.79 -14.19
N LEU A 368 39.93 15.72 -13.54
CA LEU A 368 40.26 15.49 -12.12
C LEU A 368 41.78 15.33 -11.91
N THR A 369 42.45 14.63 -12.81
CA THR A 369 43.93 14.53 -12.79
C THR A 369 44.55 15.91 -12.89
N TYR A 370 44.08 16.78 -13.76
CA TYR A 370 44.56 18.15 -13.88
C TYR A 370 44.22 18.96 -12.62
N TYR A 371 42.95 18.98 -12.20
CA TYR A 371 42.48 19.80 -11.10
C TYR A 371 43.16 19.45 -9.76
N MET A 372 43.31 18.17 -9.47
CA MET A 372 43.89 17.67 -8.21
C MET A 372 45.41 17.75 -8.19
N ASN A 373 46.11 17.72 -9.34
CA ASN A 373 47.56 17.88 -9.36
C ASN A 373 48.01 19.32 -9.02
N GLY A 374 47.13 20.30 -9.10
CA GLY A 374 47.37 21.67 -8.65
C GLY A 374 48.69 22.24 -9.16
N TYR A 375 49.48 22.85 -8.25
CA TYR A 375 50.80 23.46 -8.55
C TYR A 375 51.80 22.50 -9.18
N ASN A 376 51.75 21.22 -8.89
CA ASN A 376 52.57 20.20 -9.55
C ASN A 376 52.02 19.80 -10.91
N GLY A 377 50.85 20.32 -11.30
CA GLY A 377 50.23 20.08 -12.58
C GLY A 377 51.16 20.61 -13.69
N THR A 378 51.66 19.70 -14.45
CA THR A 378 52.40 20.06 -15.66
C THR A 378 51.41 20.59 -16.69
N TRP A 379 51.85 21.50 -17.55
CA TRP A 379 51.05 21.86 -18.74
C TRP A 379 50.52 20.65 -19.48
N GLY A 380 51.19 19.50 -19.37
CA GLY A 380 50.75 18.24 -19.95
C GLY A 380 49.39 17.78 -19.41
N ASN A 381 49.09 17.95 -18.14
CA ASN A 381 47.78 17.57 -17.55
C ASN A 381 46.65 18.50 -18.04
N LEU A 382 46.93 19.82 -18.13
CA LEU A 382 45.98 20.76 -18.72
C LEU A 382 45.67 20.41 -20.18
N TYR A 383 46.74 20.20 -20.99
CA TYR A 383 46.57 19.85 -22.41
C TYR A 383 45.87 18.51 -22.60
N ALA A 384 46.05 17.54 -21.68
CA ALA A 384 45.34 16.27 -21.70
C ALA A 384 43.84 16.46 -21.51
N ALA A 385 43.41 17.33 -20.59
CA ALA A 385 42.00 17.67 -20.39
C ALA A 385 41.45 18.52 -21.55
N LEU A 386 42.19 19.56 -21.98
CA LEU A 386 41.81 20.42 -23.11
C LEU A 386 41.63 19.65 -24.43
N ALA A 387 42.35 18.53 -24.60
CA ALA A 387 42.24 17.69 -25.81
C ALA A 387 40.83 17.09 -26.00
N TYR A 388 40.01 17.02 -24.95
CA TYR A 388 38.60 16.58 -25.03
C TYR A 388 37.63 17.71 -25.38
N LEU A 389 38.03 18.97 -25.12
CA LEU A 389 37.23 20.17 -25.33
C LEU A 389 37.55 20.79 -26.71
N THR A 390 36.60 21.54 -27.24
CA THR A 390 36.80 22.26 -28.51
C THR A 390 37.27 23.69 -28.24
N PRO A 391 38.38 24.14 -28.89
CA PRO A 391 38.80 25.55 -28.80
C PRO A 391 37.65 26.50 -29.17
N GLY A 392 37.50 27.57 -28.38
CA GLY A 392 36.41 28.54 -28.54
C GLY A 392 35.11 28.22 -27.86
N THR A 393 34.97 27.05 -27.19
CA THR A 393 33.89 26.79 -26.28
C THR A 393 34.14 27.46 -24.93
N GLN A 394 33.04 27.73 -24.20
CA GLN A 394 33.15 28.32 -22.85
C GLN A 394 33.99 27.42 -21.92
N ALA A 395 33.69 26.11 -21.94
CA ALA A 395 34.43 25.13 -21.11
C ALA A 395 35.92 25.10 -21.39
N TYR A 396 36.31 25.25 -22.67
CA TYR A 396 37.76 25.34 -23.02
C TYR A 396 38.38 26.57 -22.43
N THR A 397 37.74 27.74 -22.51
CA THR A 397 38.23 28.99 -21.96
C THR A 397 38.28 28.95 -20.44
N ASP A 398 37.23 28.46 -19.80
CA ASP A 398 37.15 28.35 -18.34
C ASP A 398 38.23 27.42 -17.79
N LEU A 399 38.50 26.32 -18.48
CA LEU A 399 39.55 25.39 -18.04
C LEU A 399 40.96 26.00 -18.20
N GLN A 400 41.18 26.80 -19.26
CA GLN A 400 42.44 27.56 -19.41
C GLN A 400 42.57 28.63 -18.31
N ASP A 401 41.52 29.35 -18.01
CA ASP A 401 41.51 30.42 -16.99
C ASP A 401 41.65 29.85 -15.58
N THR A 402 41.05 28.68 -15.32
CA THR A 402 41.19 27.94 -14.05
C THR A 402 42.66 27.58 -13.77
N TYR A 403 43.47 27.39 -14.80
CA TYR A 403 44.92 27.14 -14.63
C TYR A 403 45.59 28.19 -13.75
N ASN A 404 45.27 29.46 -13.94
CA ASN A 404 45.85 30.56 -13.15
C ASN A 404 45.41 30.46 -11.66
N GLY A 405 44.23 29.97 -11.37
CA GLY A 405 43.74 29.74 -10.02
C GLY A 405 44.34 28.48 -9.36
N VAL A 406 44.50 27.40 -10.13
CA VAL A 406 45.04 26.12 -9.64
C VAL A 406 46.51 26.18 -9.31
N VAL A 407 47.28 27.01 -10.04
CA VAL A 407 48.75 27.22 -9.80
C VAL A 407 49.05 27.70 -8.38
N TRP A 408 48.11 28.37 -7.72
CA TRP A 408 48.28 28.88 -6.35
C TRP A 408 47.80 27.91 -5.27
N ASN A 409 47.15 26.82 -5.65
CA ASN A 409 46.69 25.82 -4.71
C ASN A 409 47.81 24.84 -4.33
N THR A 410 47.76 24.36 -3.09
CA THR A 410 48.57 23.23 -2.67
C THR A 410 48.16 21.99 -3.42
N ALA A 411 49.14 21.30 -4.02
CA ALA A 411 48.85 20.07 -4.76
C ALA A 411 48.23 19.00 -3.85
N TYR A 412 47.26 18.31 -4.38
CA TYR A 412 46.77 17.09 -3.78
C TYR A 412 47.78 15.96 -4.02
N GLY A 413 47.95 15.09 -3.02
CA GLY A 413 48.73 13.87 -3.12
C GLY A 413 47.89 12.63 -3.21
N ASN A 414 48.46 11.52 -3.63
CA ASN A 414 47.81 10.20 -3.69
C ASN A 414 46.44 10.23 -4.37
N ILE A 415 46.36 10.86 -5.53
CA ILE A 415 45.12 10.99 -6.28
C ILE A 415 44.76 9.65 -6.87
N ASP A 416 43.59 9.14 -6.48
CA ASP A 416 42.99 7.96 -7.04
C ASP A 416 41.53 8.29 -7.47
N VAL A 417 41.23 8.03 -8.73
CA VAL A 417 39.89 8.21 -9.30
C VAL A 417 39.38 6.83 -9.72
N SER A 418 38.44 6.34 -8.97
CA SER A 418 37.90 4.99 -9.11
C SER A 418 36.39 5.00 -9.29
N ASN A 419 35.75 3.81 -9.43
CA ASN A 419 34.34 3.60 -9.57
C ASN A 419 33.62 4.51 -10.58
N THR A 420 34.37 4.90 -11.63
CA THR A 420 33.85 5.83 -12.63
C THR A 420 32.85 5.16 -13.53
N THR A 421 31.57 5.57 -13.43
CA THR A 421 30.44 5.09 -14.23
C THR A 421 29.77 6.24 -14.96
N ALA A 422 29.19 5.95 -16.11
CA ALA A 422 28.46 6.94 -16.88
C ALA A 422 26.96 6.54 -16.91
N SER A 423 26.08 7.53 -16.83
CA SER A 423 24.65 7.37 -17.10
C SER A 423 24.38 7.14 -18.59
N GLY A 424 23.09 6.98 -18.94
CA GLY A 424 22.66 7.09 -20.34
C GLY A 424 22.98 8.47 -20.93
N VAL A 425 23.07 8.53 -22.25
CA VAL A 425 23.29 9.80 -22.97
C VAL A 425 21.95 10.50 -23.13
N VAL A 426 21.66 11.48 -22.29
CA VAL A 426 20.40 12.23 -22.30
C VAL A 426 20.33 13.15 -23.50
N ILE A 427 19.20 13.13 -24.21
CA ILE A 427 18.92 13.98 -25.38
C ILE A 427 18.16 15.21 -24.92
N TRP A 428 18.75 16.41 -25.09
CA TRP A 428 18.13 17.68 -24.77
C TRP A 428 17.59 18.42 -26.00
N ALA A 429 18.24 18.20 -27.14
CA ALA A 429 17.90 18.79 -28.43
C ALA A 429 18.51 17.96 -29.56
N ASP A 430 18.15 18.23 -30.81
CA ASP A 430 18.77 17.60 -31.95
C ASP A 430 20.30 17.76 -31.95
N ASN A 431 20.78 18.84 -31.38
CA ASN A 431 22.18 19.21 -31.34
C ASN A 431 22.84 19.20 -29.96
N CYS A 432 22.15 18.72 -28.92
CA CYS A 432 22.64 18.76 -27.55
C CYS A 432 22.37 17.50 -26.75
N TYR A 433 23.41 16.87 -26.23
CA TYR A 433 23.34 15.71 -25.35
C TYR A 433 24.02 15.97 -24.03
N SER A 434 23.72 15.23 -22.99
CA SER A 434 24.52 15.19 -21.76
C SER A 434 24.75 13.77 -21.26
N VAL A 435 25.84 13.62 -20.49
CA VAL A 435 26.17 12.36 -19.80
C VAL A 435 26.60 12.74 -18.38
N ASP A 436 25.94 12.11 -17.40
CA ASP A 436 26.36 12.21 -16.02
C ASP A 436 27.40 11.13 -15.73
N VAL A 437 28.53 11.55 -15.21
CA VAL A 437 29.63 10.66 -14.84
C VAL A 437 29.78 10.69 -13.33
N THR A 438 29.46 9.59 -12.68
CA THR A 438 29.65 9.39 -11.23
C THR A 438 31.03 8.76 -11.00
N TYR A 439 31.70 9.21 -9.96
CA TYR A 439 33.05 8.75 -9.64
C TYR A 439 33.34 8.88 -8.15
N ASP A 440 34.26 8.05 -7.67
CA ASP A 440 34.95 8.26 -6.40
C ASP A 440 36.31 8.88 -6.63
N ALA A 441 36.66 9.86 -5.82
CA ALA A 441 37.98 10.47 -5.89
C ALA A 441 38.59 10.57 -4.49
N ASN A 442 39.68 9.85 -4.27
CA ASN A 442 40.43 9.85 -3.03
C ASN A 442 41.74 10.62 -3.23
N CYS A 443 42.04 11.53 -2.33
CA CYS A 443 43.27 12.28 -2.38
C CYS A 443 43.71 12.73 -0.98
N THR A 444 44.92 13.26 -0.90
CA THR A 444 45.42 13.93 0.32
C THR A 444 45.68 15.41 0.03
N HIS A 445 45.24 16.28 0.91
CA HIS A 445 45.52 17.71 0.83
C HIS A 445 45.99 18.20 2.18
N ASN A 446 47.20 18.81 2.20
CA ASN A 446 47.87 19.23 3.43
C ASN A 446 48.01 18.10 4.48
N GLY A 447 48.23 16.86 4.02
CA GLY A 447 48.37 15.69 4.87
C GLY A 447 47.06 15.12 5.42
N GLN A 448 45.91 15.69 5.05
CA GLN A 448 44.60 15.17 5.38
C GLN A 448 44.04 14.42 4.19
N ALA A 449 43.44 13.24 4.45
CA ALA A 449 42.70 12.50 3.43
C ALA A 449 41.40 13.24 3.11
N ILE A 450 41.07 13.35 1.85
CA ILE A 450 39.81 13.85 1.31
C ILE A 450 39.23 12.73 0.46
N ASP A 451 38.00 12.44 0.71
CA ASP A 451 37.26 11.39 0.05
C ASP A 451 35.99 12.00 -0.57
N TYR A 452 35.86 11.89 -1.86
CA TYR A 452 34.66 12.25 -2.63
C TYR A 452 34.02 10.95 -3.09
N ALA A 453 33.02 10.50 -2.38
CA ALA A 453 32.24 9.34 -2.75
C ALA A 453 31.01 9.77 -3.57
N ASP A 454 30.71 9.02 -4.63
CA ASP A 454 29.52 9.21 -5.49
C ASP A 454 29.41 10.64 -6.07
N ALA A 455 30.55 11.34 -6.26
CA ALA A 455 30.53 12.66 -6.88
C ALA A 455 30.12 12.55 -8.35
N THR A 456 29.31 13.49 -8.82
CA THR A 456 28.78 13.46 -10.18
C THR A 456 29.13 14.72 -10.95
N MET A 457 29.56 14.54 -12.20
CA MET A 457 29.81 15.62 -13.14
C MET A 457 29.00 15.40 -14.40
N ARG A 458 28.19 16.39 -14.80
CA ARG A 458 27.43 16.39 -16.05
C ARG A 458 28.27 16.99 -17.17
N ILE A 459 28.39 16.24 -18.27
CA ILE A 459 29.16 16.61 -19.44
C ILE A 459 28.21 16.86 -20.61
N TYR A 460 28.27 18.08 -21.16
CA TYR A 460 27.43 18.49 -22.28
C TYR A 460 28.18 18.37 -23.62
N PHE A 461 27.52 17.72 -24.55
CA PHE A 461 27.95 17.60 -25.95
C PHE A 461 27.10 18.50 -26.82
N LEU A 462 27.75 19.32 -27.65
CA LEU A 462 27.06 20.17 -28.62
C LEU A 462 27.55 19.82 -30.04
N GLN A 463 26.60 19.76 -30.98
CA GLN A 463 26.96 19.55 -32.38
C GLN A 463 27.61 20.81 -32.98
N THR A 464 28.76 20.59 -33.66
CA THR A 464 29.47 21.61 -34.41
C THR A 464 29.76 21.07 -35.83
N ASP A 465 30.41 21.86 -36.68
CA ASP A 465 30.89 21.40 -38.00
C ASP A 465 31.85 20.20 -37.90
N ALA A 466 32.51 20.04 -36.76
CA ALA A 466 33.43 18.92 -36.46
C ALA A 466 32.68 17.68 -35.89
N GLY A 467 31.35 17.72 -35.78
CA GLY A 467 30.52 16.74 -35.10
C GLY A 467 30.22 17.10 -33.65
N PHE A 468 29.75 16.14 -32.83
CA PHE A 468 29.50 16.36 -31.41
C PHE A 468 30.78 16.45 -30.61
N VAL A 469 30.92 17.53 -29.87
CA VAL A 469 32.09 17.84 -29.06
C VAL A 469 31.67 18.18 -27.63
N ILE A 470 32.58 17.99 -26.65
CA ILE A 470 32.32 18.47 -25.29
C ILE A 470 32.38 19.99 -25.30
N SER A 471 31.28 20.64 -25.04
CA SER A 471 31.19 22.11 -25.03
C SER A 471 31.17 22.71 -23.63
N ASN A 472 30.57 22.00 -22.68
CA ASN A 472 30.44 22.45 -21.30
C ASN A 472 30.44 21.26 -20.33
N TYR A 473 30.63 21.57 -19.06
CA TYR A 473 30.47 20.61 -17.94
C TYR A 473 30.09 21.35 -16.68
N GLU A 474 29.45 20.64 -15.74
CA GLU A 474 29.12 21.13 -14.40
C GLU A 474 29.28 20.01 -13.37
N THR A 475 29.52 20.38 -12.12
CA THR A 475 29.50 19.46 -10.96
C THR A 475 28.11 19.51 -10.35
N LEU A 476 27.46 18.36 -10.14
CA LEU A 476 26.13 18.23 -9.58
C LEU A 476 26.19 18.10 -8.06
#